data_aba4bf4734ba666bcf81dc3f4fc0e342
#
_entry.id   aba4bf4734ba666bcf81dc3f4fc0e342
#
_cell.length_a   1.000
_cell.length_b   1.000
_cell.length_c   1.000
_cell.angle_alpha   90.00
_cell.angle_beta   90.00
_cell.angle_gamma   90.00
#
_symmetry.space_group_name_H-M   'P 1'
#
loop_
_entity.id
_entity.type
_entity.pdbx_description
1 polymer ?
#
loop_
_entity_poly.entity_id
_entity_poly.type
_entity_poly.pdbx_seq_one_letter_code
_entity_poly.pdbx_strand_id
1 'polypeptide(L)'
;MPIFIRWDDPDKTIIRQTYDGNWDVSDMHKTFDEIQQMRAEVNHPINIIADMSYSRLASGNVLTVLSRAERIFLTEVNIAVVIGANSYLKALTNIATRLAPKALGRMHFATSVEEAYTIIERYSKVEVIPES
;
A
#
# COMPACT_ATOMS: atom_id res chain seq x y z
N MET A 1 -10.75 14.73 -5.90
CA MET A 1 -9.97 13.92 -4.94
C MET A 1 -8.59 13.65 -5.52
N PRO A 2 -7.50 13.95 -4.79
CA PRO A 2 -6.14 13.68 -5.29
C PRO A 2 -5.73 12.21 -5.24
N ILE A 3 -6.52 11.37 -4.60
CA ILE A 3 -6.22 9.94 -4.52
C ILE A 3 -7.38 9.16 -5.12
N PHE A 4 -7.08 8.38 -6.17
CA PHE A 4 -8.05 7.55 -6.86
C PHE A 4 -7.82 6.10 -6.46
N ILE A 5 -8.90 5.33 -6.29
CA ILE A 5 -8.78 3.96 -5.84
C ILE A 5 -9.75 3.06 -6.64
N ARG A 6 -9.26 1.89 -7.04
CA ARG A 6 -10.06 0.91 -7.79
C ARG A 6 -9.44 -0.48 -7.67
N TRP A 7 -10.24 -1.49 -7.98
CA TRP A 7 -9.68 -2.82 -8.19
C TRP A 7 -8.86 -2.82 -9.48
N ASP A 8 -7.67 -3.41 -9.44
CA ASP A 8 -6.77 -3.47 -10.58
C ASP A 8 -7.01 -4.72 -11.44
N ASP A 9 -7.62 -5.74 -10.86
CA ASP A 9 -7.86 -7.01 -11.54
C ASP A 9 -9.30 -7.49 -11.31
N PRO A 10 -9.83 -8.35 -12.24
CA PRO A 10 -11.20 -8.84 -12.12
C PRO A 10 -11.40 -9.79 -10.94
N ASP A 11 -10.34 -10.45 -10.46
CA ASP A 11 -10.42 -11.36 -9.31
C ASP A 11 -10.39 -10.62 -7.98
N LYS A 12 -10.25 -9.29 -8.00
CA LYS A 12 -10.23 -8.45 -6.80
C LYS A 12 -9.13 -8.85 -5.81
N THR A 13 -7.93 -9.06 -6.33
CA THR A 13 -6.76 -9.39 -5.51
C THR A 13 -5.85 -8.20 -5.31
N ILE A 14 -5.93 -7.18 -6.16
CA ILE A 14 -5.08 -5.99 -6.12
C ILE A 14 -5.93 -4.73 -6.14
N ILE A 15 -5.72 -3.87 -5.16
CA ILE A 15 -6.28 -2.52 -5.15
C ILE A 15 -5.22 -1.57 -5.70
N ARG A 16 -5.61 -0.75 -6.68
CA ARG A 16 -4.76 0.27 -7.26
C ARG A 16 -5.12 1.63 -6.71
N GLN A 17 -4.14 2.31 -6.09
CA GLN A 17 -4.26 3.70 -5.68
C GLN A 17 -3.40 4.56 -6.60
N THR A 18 -3.95 5.67 -7.07
CA THR A 18 -3.19 6.64 -7.86
C THR A 18 -3.25 7.97 -7.12
N TYR A 19 -2.09 8.46 -6.72
CA TYR A 19 -1.93 9.73 -6.03
C TYR A 19 -1.56 10.80 -7.06
N ASP A 20 -2.42 11.79 -7.24
CA ASP A 20 -2.24 12.81 -8.26
C ASP A 20 -2.23 14.19 -7.61
N GLY A 21 -1.14 14.94 -7.82
CA GLY A 21 -0.99 16.28 -7.30
C GLY A 21 -0.78 16.32 -5.80
N ASN A 22 -1.27 17.37 -5.16
CA ASN A 22 -1.12 17.58 -3.72
C ASN A 22 -2.17 16.79 -2.95
N TRP A 23 -1.73 16.07 -1.93
CA TRP A 23 -2.61 15.36 -1.01
C TRP A 23 -2.13 15.57 0.41
N ASP A 24 -3.03 15.34 1.38
CA ASP A 24 -2.69 15.47 2.79
C ASP A 24 -3.06 14.21 3.56
N VAL A 25 -2.78 14.22 4.86
CA VAL A 25 -3.03 13.07 5.73
C VAL A 25 -4.52 12.72 5.79
N SER A 26 -5.39 13.72 5.71
CA SER A 26 -6.84 13.50 5.68
C SER A 26 -7.26 12.69 4.44
N ASP A 27 -6.69 13.03 3.28
CA ASP A 27 -6.95 12.29 2.04
C ASP A 27 -6.52 10.83 2.18
N MET A 28 -5.37 10.60 2.81
CA MET A 28 -4.87 9.25 3.02
C MET A 28 -5.79 8.44 3.94
N HIS A 29 -6.29 9.05 5.01
CA HIS A 29 -7.22 8.37 5.91
C HIS A 29 -8.51 7.98 5.19
N LYS A 30 -9.02 8.83 4.31
CA LYS A 30 -10.20 8.49 3.50
C LYS A 30 -9.92 7.29 2.60
N THR A 31 -8.73 7.24 2.01
CA THR A 31 -8.33 6.11 1.18
C THR A 31 -8.28 4.82 1.99
N PHE A 32 -7.76 4.87 3.21
CA PHE A 32 -7.74 3.69 4.07
C PHE A 32 -9.16 3.22 4.42
N ASP A 33 -10.10 4.14 4.62
CA ASP A 33 -11.50 3.76 4.81
C ASP A 33 -12.04 3.01 3.60
N GLU A 34 -11.72 3.49 2.40
CA GLU A 34 -12.14 2.84 1.16
C GLU A 34 -11.49 1.47 0.99
N ILE A 35 -10.22 1.32 1.34
CA ILE A 35 -9.53 0.04 1.30
C ILE A 35 -10.26 -0.97 2.19
N GLN A 36 -10.63 -0.57 3.40
CA GLN A 36 -11.34 -1.45 4.32
C GLN A 36 -12.70 -1.87 3.78
N GLN A 37 -13.43 -0.95 3.13
CA GLN A 37 -14.69 -1.27 2.49
C GLN A 37 -14.52 -2.24 1.34
N MET A 38 -13.51 -2.02 0.50
CA MET A 38 -13.24 -2.91 -0.63
C MET A 38 -12.78 -4.29 -0.16
N ARG A 39 -11.95 -4.33 0.88
CA ARG A 39 -11.49 -5.60 1.46
C ARG A 39 -12.68 -6.43 1.96
N ALA A 40 -13.70 -5.78 2.48
CA ALA A 40 -14.90 -6.46 2.97
C ALA A 40 -15.71 -7.13 1.85
N GLU A 41 -15.47 -6.75 0.58
CA GLU A 41 -16.17 -7.37 -0.55
C GLU A 41 -15.62 -8.76 -0.88
N VAL A 42 -14.48 -9.11 -0.35
CA VAL A 42 -13.81 -10.39 -0.65
C VAL A 42 -13.48 -11.13 0.63
N ASN A 43 -13.16 -12.41 0.52
CA ASN A 43 -12.86 -13.26 1.68
C ASN A 43 -11.39 -13.72 1.70
N HIS A 44 -10.50 -12.94 1.16
CA HIS A 44 -9.06 -13.23 1.13
C HIS A 44 -8.28 -11.93 1.34
N PRO A 45 -7.03 -12.02 1.77
CA PRO A 45 -6.17 -10.82 1.84
C PRO A 45 -5.95 -10.23 0.46
N ILE A 46 -5.67 -8.94 0.43
CA ILE A 46 -5.47 -8.21 -0.82
C ILE A 46 -4.05 -7.67 -0.88
N ASN A 47 -3.64 -7.29 -2.08
CA ASN A 47 -2.39 -6.56 -2.31
C ASN A 47 -2.73 -5.14 -2.74
N ILE A 48 -1.82 -4.21 -2.51
CA ILE A 48 -2.00 -2.80 -2.87
C ILE A 48 -0.86 -2.35 -3.76
N ILE A 49 -1.18 -1.64 -4.83
CA ILE A 49 -0.22 -0.88 -5.62
C ILE A 49 -0.56 0.59 -5.44
N ALA A 50 0.35 1.34 -4.83
CA ALA A 50 0.19 2.76 -4.61
C ALA A 50 1.12 3.53 -5.54
N ASP A 51 0.56 4.11 -6.60
CA ASP A 51 1.33 4.88 -7.57
C ASP A 51 1.40 6.33 -7.11
N MET A 52 2.58 6.74 -6.68
CA MET A 52 2.87 8.09 -6.20
C MET A 52 3.73 8.88 -7.17
N SER A 53 3.87 8.43 -8.41
CA SER A 53 4.75 9.05 -9.41
C SER A 53 4.42 10.51 -9.68
N TYR A 54 3.17 10.90 -9.56
CA TYR A 54 2.70 12.24 -9.88
C TYR A 54 2.22 13.01 -8.66
N SER A 55 2.64 12.60 -7.47
CA SER A 55 2.09 13.12 -6.23
C SER A 55 3.07 13.98 -5.45
N ARG A 56 2.51 14.81 -4.58
CA ARG A 56 3.26 15.58 -3.57
C ARG A 56 2.49 15.54 -2.26
N LEU A 57 3.19 15.20 -1.19
CA LEU A 57 2.60 15.31 0.14
C LEU A 57 2.49 16.80 0.49
N ALA A 58 1.27 17.26 0.70
CA ALA A 58 1.02 18.67 0.94
C ALA A 58 1.22 19.06 2.40
N SER A 59 0.66 18.29 3.32
CA SER A 59 0.72 18.63 4.75
C SER A 59 0.29 17.45 5.62
N GLY A 60 0.60 17.56 6.91
CA GLY A 60 0.16 16.59 7.89
C GLY A 60 1.28 15.74 8.46
N ASN A 61 0.96 15.00 9.51
CA ASN A 61 1.91 14.12 10.18
C ASN A 61 1.84 12.72 9.57
N VAL A 62 2.82 12.41 8.73
CA VAL A 62 2.88 11.12 8.03
C VAL A 62 2.99 9.94 9.01
N LEU A 63 3.58 10.17 10.19
CA LEU A 63 3.70 9.09 11.17
C LEU A 63 2.35 8.57 11.66
N THR A 64 1.33 9.43 11.72
CA THR A 64 -0.02 8.96 12.09
C THR A 64 -0.62 8.05 11.02
N VAL A 65 -0.31 8.34 9.76
CA VAL A 65 -0.74 7.49 8.64
C VAL A 65 -0.05 6.13 8.71
N LEU A 66 1.25 6.11 8.99
CA LEU A 66 2.01 4.87 9.09
C LEU A 66 1.51 4.01 10.25
N SER A 67 1.13 4.63 11.36
CA SER A 67 0.56 3.92 12.50
C SER A 67 -0.75 3.22 12.13
N ARG A 68 -1.61 3.89 11.36
CA ARG A 68 -2.84 3.28 10.88
C ARG A 68 -2.57 2.19 9.86
N ALA A 69 -1.60 2.41 8.97
CA ALA A 69 -1.21 1.43 7.96
C ALA A 69 -0.74 0.13 8.63
N GLU A 70 -0.03 0.23 9.76
CA GLU A 70 0.40 -0.94 10.50
C GLU A 70 -0.78 -1.85 10.84
N ARG A 71 -1.85 -1.30 11.39
CA ARG A 71 -3.02 -2.10 11.77
C ARG A 71 -3.69 -2.75 10.56
N ILE A 72 -3.81 -2.01 9.47
CA ILE A 72 -4.42 -2.51 8.25
C ILE A 72 -3.57 -3.61 7.63
N PHE A 73 -2.25 -3.43 7.60
CA PHE A 73 -1.33 -4.40 7.00
C PHE A 73 -1.29 -5.71 7.79
N LEU A 74 -1.51 -5.66 9.11
CA LEU A 74 -1.54 -6.89 9.91
C LEU A 74 -2.78 -7.72 9.66
N THR A 75 -3.91 -7.10 9.29
CA THR A 75 -5.20 -7.79 9.23
C THR A 75 -5.79 -7.87 7.83
N GLU A 76 -5.51 -6.92 6.95
CA GLU A 76 -6.25 -6.77 5.69
C GLU A 76 -5.39 -6.92 4.44
N VAL A 77 -4.10 -6.64 4.53
CA VAL A 77 -3.23 -6.52 3.35
C VAL A 77 -2.08 -7.52 3.41
N ASN A 78 -1.87 -8.22 2.30
CA ASN A 78 -0.73 -9.13 2.18
C ASN A 78 0.58 -8.35 1.96
N ILE A 79 0.66 -7.62 0.85
CA ILE A 79 1.78 -6.70 0.62
C ILE A 79 1.27 -5.43 -0.06
N ALA A 80 2.05 -4.36 0.10
CA ALA A 80 1.82 -3.09 -0.57
C ALA A 80 3.09 -2.68 -1.31
N VAL A 81 2.95 -2.28 -2.57
CA VAL A 81 4.08 -1.82 -3.37
C VAL A 81 3.86 -0.35 -3.72
N VAL A 82 4.80 0.49 -3.36
CA VAL A 82 4.74 1.93 -3.63
C VAL A 82 5.62 2.26 -4.83
N ILE A 83 5.04 2.89 -5.83
CA ILE A 83 5.73 3.30 -7.04
C ILE A 83 6.03 4.79 -6.98
N GLY A 84 7.25 5.18 -7.30
CA GLY A 84 7.61 6.59 -7.42
C GLY A 84 7.70 7.36 -6.12
N ALA A 85 7.91 6.68 -5.00
CA ALA A 85 8.08 7.34 -3.71
C ALA A 85 9.34 8.20 -3.68
N ASN A 86 9.24 9.39 -3.10
CA ASN A 86 10.40 10.26 -2.95
C ASN A 86 11.27 9.80 -1.77
N SER A 87 12.47 10.40 -1.67
CA SER A 87 13.45 10.03 -0.64
C SER A 87 12.92 10.25 0.78
N TYR A 88 12.14 11.30 0.98
CA TYR A 88 11.58 11.61 2.29
C TYR A 88 10.64 10.49 2.76
N LEU A 89 9.72 10.07 1.91
CA LEU A 89 8.77 9.01 2.23
C LEU A 89 9.47 7.68 2.46
N LYS A 90 10.49 7.37 1.64
CA LYS A 90 11.29 6.17 1.82
C LYS A 90 12.00 6.16 3.16
N ALA A 91 12.59 7.29 3.56
CA ALA A 91 13.28 7.40 4.83
C ALA A 91 12.34 7.21 6.00
N LEU A 92 11.15 7.82 5.96
CA LEU A 92 10.14 7.66 7.00
C LEU A 92 9.69 6.20 7.11
N THR A 93 9.47 5.55 5.98
CA THR A 93 9.04 4.16 5.95
C THR A 93 10.12 3.24 6.53
N ASN A 94 11.39 3.51 6.24
CA ASN A 94 12.48 2.72 6.79
C ASN A 94 12.55 2.83 8.31
N ILE A 95 12.34 4.03 8.84
CA ILE A 95 12.30 4.24 10.29
C ILE A 95 11.12 3.48 10.91
N ALA A 96 9.94 3.62 10.31
CA ALA A 96 8.74 2.96 10.80
C ALA A 96 8.85 1.44 10.73
N THR A 97 9.50 0.91 9.71
CA THR A 97 9.71 -0.54 9.54
C THR A 97 10.58 -1.10 10.66
N ARG A 98 11.55 -0.33 11.17
CA ARG A 98 12.36 -0.76 12.30
C ARG A 98 11.56 -0.84 13.59
N LEU A 99 10.53 0.00 13.72
CA LEU A 99 9.68 0.04 14.92
C LEU A 99 8.56 -0.99 14.85
N ALA A 100 8.07 -1.31 13.65
CA ALA A 100 6.96 -2.22 13.44
C ALA A 100 7.25 -3.16 12.26
N PRO A 101 8.27 -4.03 12.37
CA PRO A 101 8.74 -4.81 11.22
C PRO A 101 7.73 -5.83 10.70
N LYS A 102 6.85 -6.36 11.54
CA LYS A 102 5.88 -7.36 11.09
C LYS A 102 4.87 -6.79 10.12
N ALA A 103 4.44 -5.56 10.36
CA ALA A 103 3.42 -4.93 9.52
C ALA A 103 4.04 -4.17 8.35
N LEU A 104 4.97 -3.26 8.63
CA LEU A 104 5.52 -2.37 7.62
C LEU A 104 6.61 -3.02 6.79
N GLY A 105 7.13 -4.17 7.21
CA GLY A 105 8.01 -4.99 6.39
C GLY A 105 7.32 -5.57 5.15
N ARG A 106 6.00 -5.50 5.09
CA ARG A 106 5.23 -5.91 3.91
C ARG A 106 5.16 -4.83 2.85
N MET A 107 5.74 -3.65 3.12
CA MET A 107 5.78 -2.56 2.16
C MET A 107 7.04 -2.65 1.32
N HIS A 108 6.88 -2.56 0.00
CA HIS A 108 7.98 -2.60 -0.96
C HIS A 108 7.94 -1.37 -1.86
N PHE A 109 9.05 -1.06 -2.47
CA PHE A 109 9.15 0.06 -3.41
C PHE A 109 9.50 -0.47 -4.79
N ALA A 110 8.91 0.14 -5.82
CA ALA A 110 9.14 -0.22 -7.20
C ALA A 110 9.29 1.03 -8.05
N THR A 111 9.85 0.87 -9.24
CA THR A 111 10.03 1.96 -10.19
C THR A 111 8.95 1.98 -11.28
N SER A 112 8.18 0.90 -11.38
CA SER A 112 7.16 0.76 -12.42
C SER A 112 6.03 -0.17 -11.95
N VAL A 113 4.92 -0.10 -12.66
CA VAL A 113 3.77 -0.99 -12.40
C VAL A 113 4.15 -2.45 -12.69
N GLU A 114 4.92 -2.68 -13.73
CA GLU A 114 5.38 -4.02 -14.12
C GLU A 114 6.24 -4.64 -13.00
N GLU A 115 7.13 -3.85 -12.43
CA GLU A 115 7.94 -4.31 -11.30
C GLU A 115 7.07 -4.62 -10.09
N ALA A 116 6.03 -3.80 -9.85
CA ALA A 116 5.09 -4.03 -8.76
C ALA A 116 4.38 -5.38 -8.92
N TYR A 117 3.92 -5.69 -10.12
CA TYR A 117 3.28 -6.98 -10.39
C TYR A 117 4.25 -8.14 -10.14
N THR A 118 5.50 -7.99 -10.52
CA THR A 118 6.52 -9.02 -10.29
C THR A 118 6.72 -9.27 -8.81
N ILE A 119 6.77 -8.20 -8.01
CA ILE A 119 6.91 -8.33 -6.56
C ILE A 119 5.72 -9.04 -5.96
N ILE A 120 4.51 -8.65 -6.34
CA ILE A 120 3.28 -9.27 -5.84
C ILE A 120 3.25 -10.75 -6.17
N GLU A 121 3.57 -11.11 -7.40
CA GLU A 121 3.57 -12.50 -7.84
C GLU A 121 4.57 -13.33 -7.04
N ARG A 122 5.74 -12.78 -6.78
CA ARG A 122 6.78 -13.47 -6.00
C ARG A 122 6.30 -13.82 -4.60
N TYR A 123 5.66 -12.89 -3.92
CA TYR A 123 5.19 -13.11 -2.55
C TYR A 123 3.96 -14.02 -2.50
N SER A 124 3.13 -13.98 -3.52
CA SER A 124 2.00 -14.89 -3.62
C SER A 124 2.46 -16.35 -3.76
N LYS A 125 3.52 -16.58 -4.54
CA LYS A 125 4.10 -17.91 -4.70
C LYS A 125 4.70 -18.43 -3.40
N VAL A 126 5.35 -17.56 -2.64
CA VAL A 126 5.94 -17.92 -1.36
C VAL A 126 4.86 -18.38 -0.38
N GLU A 127 3.70 -17.74 -0.38
CA GLU A 127 2.61 -18.11 0.50
C GLU A 127 2.00 -19.47 0.19
N VAL A 128 2.04 -19.90 -1.07
CA VAL A 128 1.48 -21.19 -1.50
C VAL A 128 2.37 -22.35 -1.09
N ILE A 129 3.69 -22.15 -1.14
CA ILE A 129 4.67 -23.24 -0.91
C ILE A 129 4.54 -23.91 0.47
N PRO A 130 4.32 -23.20 1.58
CA PRO A 130 4.29 -23.84 2.90
C PRO A 130 3.20 -24.89 3.08
N GLU A 131 2.23 -24.92 2.21
CA GLU A 131 1.12 -25.86 2.32
C GLU A 131 1.45 -27.25 1.86
N SER A 132 2.52 -27.40 1.16
CA SER A 132 2.91 -28.70 0.59
C SER A 132 3.59 -29.65 1.57
#